data_af5a2e4c61ae37784084214d5a967e8b
#
_entry.id   af5a2e4c61ae37784084214d5a967e8b
#
_cell.length_a   1.000
_cell.length_b   1.000
_cell.length_c   1.000
_cell.angle_alpha   90.00
_cell.angle_beta   90.00
_cell.angle_gamma   90.00
#
_symmetry.space_group_name_H-M   'P 1'
#
loop_
_entity.id
_entity.type
_entity.pdbx_description
1 polymer ?
#
loop_
_entity_poly.entity_id
_entity_poly.type
_entity_poly.pdbx_seq_one_letter_code
_entity_poly.pdbx_strand_id
1 'polypeptide(L)'
;MSWVEVPAENYKLIADNQKQSNCQIEAEVNYRDLIAHKPEGEWAKMAPLRILSFDIECAGRKGIFPEALEDPVIQIANVVTRYGEKKPFVRNVFCLDTTSLIVNTQIFEYAQEEKMLMGWRDFLEKVDPDIIIGYNICNFDFPYLLARAKHLKVNGFDLWTRVKSVRCEAVPTNISSKQMGNRDSKATTINGRLQLDLLQLVQRDHQLRSYTLNSVCAQFLNEQKEDVHHTMITELFNGSPESRRRLAVYCLKDAYLPQRLMDKLSCLENYTEMARVTGVPFNFLLSRGQQVKFVSQLFRKALEQKLVIPNLHTDSSGEQYEGATVIEPTRGYYDVPIATLDFASLYPSIIQAHNLCYTTLLKKEAVESLKLKKDEDYVVTPNGDLFVTTKQRKGLLAQILEELLTARKQAKRELAVEKDPFKKAVLNGRQLALKISANSVYGLTGATIGKLPCLPIASSTTSYGRQMIEKTKDEVESKYTIANGYSHDAQVIYGDTDSVMVKFGTKDLAEAMKLGEEAAAFVSSKFIKPIKLEFEKVYFPYLLINKKRYAGLYWTNPDKYDKMDTKGIETVRRDNCRLVQNVIETVLRMILIDQDVQGAQE
;
A
#
# COMPACT_ATOMS: atom_id res chain seq x y z
N MET A 1 -13.90 6.34 5.10
CA MET A 1 -15.26 6.87 5.04
C MET A 1 -16.26 5.74 5.05
N SER A 2 -17.33 5.94 5.78
CA SER A 2 -18.43 5.00 5.91
C SER A 2 -19.69 5.58 5.30
N TRP A 3 -20.79 4.89 5.49
CA TRP A 3 -22.10 5.41 5.18
C TRP A 3 -22.47 6.57 6.10
N VAL A 4 -23.16 7.53 5.52
CA VAL A 4 -23.73 8.68 6.24
C VAL A 4 -25.24 8.62 6.06
N GLU A 5 -25.95 8.78 7.16
CA GLU A 5 -27.41 8.87 7.19
C GLU A 5 -27.81 10.32 7.40
N VAL A 6 -28.84 10.74 6.70
CA VAL A 6 -29.44 12.06 6.84
C VAL A 6 -30.93 11.84 7.11
N PRO A 7 -31.45 12.22 8.30
CA PRO A 7 -32.88 12.16 8.58
C PRO A 7 -33.70 12.95 7.57
N ALA A 8 -34.87 12.45 7.21
CA ALA A 8 -35.71 13.01 6.14
C ALA A 8 -36.11 14.47 6.36
N GLU A 9 -36.27 14.87 7.62
CA GLU A 9 -36.64 16.23 8.02
C GLU A 9 -35.48 17.22 8.04
N ASN A 10 -34.21 16.72 7.94
CA ASN A 10 -33.01 17.52 8.13
C ASN A 10 -32.29 17.88 6.83
N TYR A 11 -32.91 17.63 5.68
CA TYR A 11 -32.36 18.06 4.41
C TYR A 11 -33.42 18.72 3.52
N LYS A 12 -32.94 19.58 2.62
CA LYS A 12 -33.77 20.22 1.60
C LYS A 12 -33.25 19.83 0.22
N LEU A 13 -34.13 19.26 -0.61
CA LEU A 13 -33.79 18.99 -2.01
C LEU A 13 -33.64 20.29 -2.79
N ILE A 14 -32.62 20.38 -3.61
CA ILE A 14 -32.37 21.49 -4.51
C ILE A 14 -33.10 21.23 -5.83
N ALA A 15 -33.87 22.21 -6.28
CA ALA A 15 -34.59 22.13 -7.54
C ALA A 15 -33.63 22.07 -8.74
N ASP A 16 -33.99 21.39 -9.82
CA ASP A 16 -33.09 21.12 -10.96
C ASP A 16 -32.50 22.38 -11.59
N ASN A 17 -33.24 23.48 -11.62
CA ASN A 17 -32.76 24.77 -12.13
C ASN A 17 -31.78 25.50 -11.18
N GLN A 18 -31.67 25.05 -9.94
CA GLN A 18 -30.78 25.64 -8.92
C GLN A 18 -29.59 24.75 -8.61
N LYS A 19 -29.58 23.52 -9.15
CA LYS A 19 -28.46 22.59 -8.94
C LYS A 19 -27.14 23.15 -9.46
N GLN A 20 -26.09 23.00 -8.64
CA GLN A 20 -24.70 23.31 -8.99
C GLN A 20 -23.97 22.10 -9.56
N SER A 21 -24.60 20.94 -9.54
CA SER A 21 -24.04 19.70 -10.06
C SER A 21 -24.91 19.07 -11.16
N ASN A 22 -24.34 18.13 -11.89
CA ASN A 22 -25.03 17.27 -12.84
C ASN A 22 -25.57 15.98 -12.18
N CYS A 23 -25.54 15.92 -10.84
CA CYS A 23 -26.05 14.78 -10.09
C CYS A 23 -27.59 14.70 -10.15
N GLN A 24 -28.12 13.48 -10.06
CA GLN A 24 -29.57 13.24 -10.05
C GLN A 24 -30.23 13.86 -8.82
N ILE A 25 -29.55 13.81 -7.68
CA ILE A 25 -30.03 14.37 -6.41
C ILE A 25 -28.97 15.33 -5.89
N GLU A 26 -29.43 16.54 -5.52
CA GLU A 26 -28.63 17.52 -4.80
C GLU A 26 -29.43 18.01 -3.62
N ALA A 27 -28.83 18.02 -2.44
CA ALA A 27 -29.49 18.39 -1.20
C ALA A 27 -28.62 19.29 -0.33
N GLU A 28 -29.25 20.19 0.38
CA GLU A 28 -28.64 21.02 1.42
C GLU A 28 -28.95 20.42 2.79
N VAL A 29 -27.92 20.25 3.62
CA VAL A 29 -28.02 19.67 4.96
C VAL A 29 -27.04 20.35 5.91
N ASN A 30 -27.44 20.55 7.16
CA ASN A 30 -26.50 21.01 8.19
C ASN A 30 -25.53 19.85 8.53
N TYR A 31 -24.23 20.15 8.53
CA TYR A 31 -23.21 19.11 8.82
C TYR A 31 -23.38 18.43 10.20
N ARG A 32 -24.06 19.09 11.16
CA ARG A 32 -24.36 18.54 12.49
C ARG A 32 -25.45 17.46 12.46
N ASP A 33 -26.27 17.44 11.41
CA ASP A 33 -27.34 16.46 11.22
C ASP A 33 -26.87 15.22 10.45
N LEU A 34 -25.60 15.19 10.02
CA LEU A 34 -24.99 14.04 9.39
C LEU A 34 -24.66 12.97 10.43
N ILE A 35 -25.28 11.80 10.32
CA ILE A 35 -25.02 10.66 11.19
C ILE A 35 -24.02 9.74 10.49
N ALA A 36 -22.77 9.69 10.99
CA ALA A 36 -21.74 8.82 10.46
C ALA A 36 -21.78 7.45 11.11
N HIS A 37 -21.90 6.41 10.32
CA HIS A 37 -21.90 5.03 10.78
C HIS A 37 -20.51 4.42 10.76
N LYS A 38 -20.18 3.60 11.78
CA LYS A 38 -18.98 2.78 11.77
C LYS A 38 -19.08 1.72 10.67
N PRO A 39 -17.96 1.35 10.00
CA PRO A 39 -17.98 0.36 8.93
C PRO A 39 -18.08 -1.08 9.48
N GLU A 40 -19.19 -1.38 10.13
CA GLU A 40 -19.48 -2.66 10.79
C GLU A 40 -20.86 -3.15 10.34
N GLY A 41 -21.07 -4.48 10.30
CA GLY A 41 -22.33 -5.08 9.87
C GLY A 41 -22.77 -4.61 8.50
N GLU A 42 -24.00 -4.11 8.39
CA GLU A 42 -24.58 -3.58 7.14
C GLU A 42 -23.82 -2.37 6.59
N TRP A 43 -23.23 -1.55 7.46
CA TRP A 43 -22.48 -0.35 7.10
C TRP A 43 -21.04 -0.64 6.63
N ALA A 44 -20.61 -1.89 6.68
CA ALA A 44 -19.33 -2.32 6.09
C ALA A 44 -19.39 -2.47 4.57
N LYS A 45 -20.58 -2.59 3.99
CA LYS A 45 -20.80 -2.74 2.54
C LYS A 45 -20.24 -1.53 1.79
N MET A 46 -19.75 -1.79 0.58
CA MET A 46 -19.44 -0.73 -0.38
C MET A 46 -20.65 -0.43 -1.25
N ALA A 47 -20.79 0.82 -1.68
CA ALA A 47 -21.81 1.21 -2.63
C ALA A 47 -21.55 0.54 -4.00
N PRO A 48 -22.59 0.31 -4.83
CA PRO A 48 -22.45 -0.24 -6.18
C PRO A 48 -21.92 0.82 -7.15
N LEU A 49 -20.68 1.25 -6.91
CA LEU A 49 -20.00 2.30 -7.67
C LEU A 49 -19.88 1.93 -9.14
N ARG A 50 -20.11 2.88 -10.03
CA ARG A 50 -19.87 2.74 -11.47
C ARG A 50 -18.39 2.98 -11.76
N ILE A 51 -17.74 2.01 -12.39
CA ILE A 51 -16.32 2.04 -12.70
C ILE A 51 -16.18 2.03 -14.22
N LEU A 52 -15.68 3.11 -14.77
CA LEU A 52 -15.33 3.24 -16.18
C LEU A 52 -13.83 2.99 -16.35
N SER A 53 -13.49 1.97 -17.12
CA SER A 53 -12.14 1.77 -17.65
C SER A 53 -12.10 2.17 -19.11
N PHE A 54 -11.09 2.95 -19.49
CA PHE A 54 -10.96 3.42 -20.87
C PHE A 54 -9.51 3.44 -21.32
N ASP A 55 -9.34 3.48 -22.63
CA ASP A 55 -8.06 3.57 -23.32
C ASP A 55 -8.24 4.30 -24.65
N ILE A 56 -7.21 4.99 -25.14
CA ILE A 56 -7.24 5.70 -26.43
C ILE A 56 -6.17 5.19 -27.38
N GLU A 57 -6.49 5.22 -28.69
CA GLU A 57 -5.52 5.01 -29.75
C GLU A 57 -5.38 6.28 -30.60
N CYS A 58 -4.15 6.60 -30.94
CA CYS A 58 -3.80 7.79 -31.73
C CYS A 58 -3.03 7.40 -32.99
N ALA A 59 -3.32 8.03 -34.13
CA ALA A 59 -2.64 7.78 -35.40
C ALA A 59 -1.34 8.60 -35.47
N GLY A 60 -0.28 8.12 -34.82
CA GLY A 60 1.03 8.76 -34.82
C GLY A 60 1.75 8.72 -36.16
N ARG A 61 2.68 9.64 -36.38
CA ARG A 61 3.59 9.68 -37.52
C ARG A 61 4.65 8.59 -37.40
N LYS A 62 5.15 8.11 -38.52
CA LYS A 62 6.11 6.98 -38.58
C LYS A 62 7.36 7.26 -37.74
N GLY A 63 7.59 6.43 -36.72
CA GLY A 63 8.77 6.50 -35.85
C GLY A 63 8.73 7.59 -34.78
N ILE A 64 7.62 8.32 -34.66
CA ILE A 64 7.41 9.38 -33.68
C ILE A 64 6.27 8.96 -32.75
N PHE A 65 6.45 9.14 -31.42
CA PHE A 65 5.38 8.91 -30.48
C PHE A 65 4.26 9.93 -30.69
N PRO A 66 2.98 9.56 -30.61
CA PRO A 66 1.88 10.48 -30.92
C PRO A 66 1.90 11.77 -30.12
N GLU A 67 1.69 12.89 -30.78
CA GLU A 67 1.66 14.24 -30.22
C GLU A 67 0.27 14.87 -30.41
N ALA A 68 -0.33 15.34 -29.31
CA ALA A 68 -1.72 15.80 -29.32
C ALA A 68 -2.01 17.01 -30.25
N LEU A 69 -0.99 17.79 -30.61
CA LEU A 69 -1.15 18.91 -31.51
C LEU A 69 -1.13 18.51 -33.00
N GLU A 70 -0.56 17.34 -33.31
CA GLU A 70 -0.33 16.89 -34.69
C GLU A 70 -1.19 15.66 -35.03
N ASP A 71 -1.26 14.70 -34.12
CA ASP A 71 -1.76 13.36 -34.40
C ASP A 71 -3.20 13.16 -33.84
N PRO A 72 -4.15 12.67 -34.66
CA PRO A 72 -5.54 12.52 -34.23
C PRO A 72 -5.76 11.36 -33.26
N VAL A 73 -6.73 11.53 -32.36
CA VAL A 73 -7.34 10.42 -31.63
C VAL A 73 -8.25 9.67 -32.60
N ILE A 74 -8.04 8.37 -32.75
CA ILE A 74 -8.76 7.55 -33.74
C ILE A 74 -9.74 6.57 -33.11
N GLN A 75 -9.49 6.13 -31.87
CA GLN A 75 -10.38 5.25 -31.12
C GLN A 75 -10.35 5.57 -29.64
N ILE A 76 -11.51 5.44 -28.98
CA ILE A 76 -11.65 5.51 -27.52
C ILE A 76 -12.51 4.32 -27.10
N ALA A 77 -11.88 3.33 -26.45
CA ALA A 77 -12.56 2.15 -25.96
C ALA A 77 -12.97 2.31 -24.50
N ASN A 78 -14.16 1.80 -24.15
CA ASN A 78 -14.71 1.92 -22.81
C ASN A 78 -15.32 0.60 -22.35
N VAL A 79 -15.08 0.28 -21.07
CA VAL A 79 -15.71 -0.84 -20.36
C VAL A 79 -16.24 -0.31 -19.04
N VAL A 80 -17.54 -0.44 -18.77
CA VAL A 80 -18.16 0.04 -17.55
C VAL A 80 -18.76 -1.11 -16.76
N THR A 81 -18.38 -1.21 -15.49
CA THR A 81 -18.95 -2.19 -14.54
C THR A 81 -19.53 -1.50 -13.32
N ARG A 82 -20.34 -2.23 -12.58
CA ARG A 82 -20.70 -1.86 -11.21
C ARG A 82 -19.89 -2.69 -10.24
N TYR A 83 -19.43 -2.04 -9.18
CA TYR A 83 -18.71 -2.73 -8.13
C TYR A 83 -19.51 -3.90 -7.58
N GLY A 84 -18.89 -5.07 -7.50
CA GLY A 84 -19.53 -6.32 -7.10
C GLY A 84 -20.15 -7.14 -8.25
N GLU A 85 -20.30 -6.57 -9.45
CA GLU A 85 -20.78 -7.29 -10.63
C GLU A 85 -19.60 -7.85 -11.45
N LYS A 86 -19.75 -9.10 -11.94
CA LYS A 86 -18.67 -9.76 -12.70
C LYS A 86 -18.64 -9.38 -14.18
N LYS A 87 -19.74 -8.87 -14.73
CA LYS A 87 -19.88 -8.54 -16.15
C LYS A 87 -20.02 -7.04 -16.35
N PRO A 88 -19.37 -6.46 -17.35
CA PRO A 88 -19.60 -5.08 -17.73
C PRO A 88 -21.03 -4.93 -18.27
N PHE A 89 -21.69 -3.83 -17.92
CA PHE A 89 -23.00 -3.47 -18.46
C PHE A 89 -22.88 -2.51 -19.66
N VAL A 90 -21.71 -1.91 -19.87
CA VAL A 90 -21.35 -1.18 -21.10
C VAL A 90 -20.00 -1.67 -21.59
N ARG A 91 -19.97 -1.93 -22.91
CA ARG A 91 -18.75 -2.15 -23.66
C ARG A 91 -18.91 -1.47 -25.01
N ASN A 92 -18.15 -0.42 -25.26
CA ASN A 92 -18.25 0.34 -26.50
C ASN A 92 -16.90 0.90 -26.95
N VAL A 93 -16.85 1.29 -28.21
CA VAL A 93 -15.72 2.00 -28.85
C VAL A 93 -16.25 3.17 -29.65
N PHE A 94 -15.67 4.33 -29.46
CA PHE A 94 -15.83 5.50 -30.32
C PHE A 94 -14.74 5.44 -31.37
N CYS A 95 -15.10 5.39 -32.63
CA CYS A 95 -14.18 5.23 -33.76
C CYS A 95 -14.26 6.42 -34.69
N LEU A 96 -13.11 6.93 -35.07
CA LEU A 96 -12.99 7.82 -36.20
C LEU A 96 -13.01 6.95 -37.46
N ASP A 97 -13.89 7.29 -38.42
CA ASP A 97 -14.20 6.49 -39.61
C ASP A 97 -14.95 5.17 -39.34
N THR A 98 -15.33 4.47 -40.38
CA THR A 98 -16.14 3.25 -40.35
C THR A 98 -15.36 2.04 -39.82
N THR A 99 -16.01 1.19 -39.01
CA THR A 99 -15.39 0.04 -38.35
C THR A 99 -16.32 -1.18 -38.42
N SER A 100 -15.82 -2.33 -38.79
CA SER A 100 -16.61 -3.58 -38.83
C SER A 100 -17.09 -3.97 -37.44
N LEU A 101 -18.23 -4.68 -37.37
CA LEU A 101 -18.91 -5.06 -36.14
C LEU A 101 -18.03 -5.91 -35.21
N ILE A 102 -18.12 -5.64 -33.92
CA ILE A 102 -17.47 -6.39 -32.84
C ILE A 102 -18.55 -7.03 -31.96
N VAL A 103 -18.45 -8.33 -31.72
CA VAL A 103 -19.41 -9.08 -30.90
C VAL A 103 -19.49 -8.50 -29.48
N ASN A 104 -20.72 -8.32 -29.00
CA ASN A 104 -21.00 -7.77 -27.67
C ASN A 104 -20.37 -6.39 -27.41
N THR A 105 -20.20 -5.58 -28.46
CA THR A 105 -19.61 -4.23 -28.34
C THR A 105 -20.44 -3.25 -29.17
N GLN A 106 -20.77 -2.12 -28.59
CA GLN A 106 -21.42 -1.03 -29.30
C GLN A 106 -20.34 -0.15 -29.96
N ILE A 107 -20.45 0.08 -31.26
CA ILE A 107 -19.53 0.91 -32.02
C ILE A 107 -20.23 2.21 -32.36
N PHE A 108 -19.55 3.34 -32.06
CA PHE A 108 -19.98 4.68 -32.44
C PHE A 108 -19.01 5.23 -33.47
N GLU A 109 -19.46 5.39 -34.71
CA GLU A 109 -18.66 5.83 -35.84
C GLU A 109 -18.84 7.32 -36.09
N TYR A 110 -17.76 8.03 -36.34
CA TYR A 110 -17.74 9.46 -36.60
C TYR A 110 -16.83 9.79 -37.78
N ALA A 111 -17.31 10.65 -38.69
CA ALA A 111 -16.51 11.14 -39.79
C ALA A 111 -15.56 12.30 -39.39
N GLN A 112 -15.74 12.88 -38.21
CA GLN A 112 -14.97 14.04 -37.72
C GLN A 112 -14.54 13.79 -36.28
N GLU A 113 -13.27 14.05 -35.98
CA GLU A 113 -12.68 13.85 -34.68
C GLU A 113 -13.36 14.68 -33.60
N GLU A 114 -13.67 15.95 -33.90
CA GLU A 114 -14.37 16.87 -32.98
C GLU A 114 -15.71 16.30 -32.50
N LYS A 115 -16.45 15.69 -33.41
CA LYS A 115 -17.73 15.06 -33.08
C LYS A 115 -17.57 13.78 -32.27
N MET A 116 -16.53 13.00 -32.56
CA MET A 116 -16.19 11.81 -31.79
C MET A 116 -15.80 12.17 -30.34
N LEU A 117 -14.97 13.19 -30.17
CA LEU A 117 -14.58 13.68 -28.83
C LEU A 117 -15.81 14.16 -28.04
N MET A 118 -16.69 14.97 -28.67
CA MET A 118 -17.91 15.42 -28.00
C MET A 118 -18.86 14.26 -27.70
N GLY A 119 -19.00 13.30 -28.60
CA GLY A 119 -19.81 12.10 -28.36
C GLY A 119 -19.29 11.29 -27.17
N TRP A 120 -17.98 11.18 -27.00
CA TRP A 120 -17.39 10.53 -25.83
C TRP A 120 -17.61 11.34 -24.54
N ARG A 121 -17.49 12.66 -24.58
CA ARG A 121 -17.82 13.53 -23.44
C ARG A 121 -19.29 13.37 -23.00
N ASP A 122 -20.21 13.33 -23.94
CA ASP A 122 -21.64 13.14 -23.68
C ASP A 122 -21.93 11.74 -23.12
N PHE A 123 -21.20 10.73 -23.60
CA PHE A 123 -21.23 9.38 -23.02
C PHE A 123 -20.76 9.37 -21.57
N LEU A 124 -19.65 10.06 -21.26
CA LEU A 124 -19.11 10.17 -19.91
C LEU A 124 -20.12 10.82 -18.95
N GLU A 125 -20.80 11.87 -19.40
CA GLU A 125 -21.86 12.52 -18.63
C GLU A 125 -23.06 11.59 -18.42
N LYS A 126 -23.50 10.88 -19.46
CA LYS A 126 -24.66 9.98 -19.43
C LYS A 126 -24.44 8.73 -18.59
N VAL A 127 -23.26 8.12 -18.68
CA VAL A 127 -22.92 6.91 -17.89
C VAL A 127 -22.60 7.26 -16.45
N ASP A 128 -22.18 8.48 -16.20
CA ASP A 128 -21.89 9.08 -14.89
C ASP A 128 -21.07 8.17 -13.97
N PRO A 129 -19.81 7.84 -14.33
CA PRO A 129 -18.98 6.97 -13.51
C PRO A 129 -18.55 7.65 -12.21
N ASP A 130 -18.50 6.87 -11.13
CA ASP A 130 -17.95 7.29 -9.85
C ASP A 130 -16.42 7.22 -9.86
N ILE A 131 -15.90 6.23 -10.56
CA ILE A 131 -14.45 5.96 -10.68
C ILE A 131 -14.09 5.83 -12.16
N ILE A 132 -13.03 6.52 -12.55
CA ILE A 132 -12.42 6.38 -13.88
C ILE A 132 -11.06 5.71 -13.69
N ILE A 133 -10.84 4.61 -14.40
CA ILE A 133 -9.60 3.85 -14.34
C ILE A 133 -9.00 3.66 -15.74
N GLY A 134 -7.74 3.32 -15.79
CA GLY A 134 -7.00 2.93 -16.97
C GLY A 134 -5.54 2.68 -16.66
N TYR A 135 -4.71 2.59 -17.66
CA TYR A 135 -3.29 2.34 -17.51
C TYR A 135 -2.46 3.49 -18.08
N ASN A 136 -1.78 4.26 -17.24
CA ASN A 136 -1.05 5.48 -17.57
C ASN A 136 -1.93 6.66 -18.02
N ILE A 137 -3.20 6.65 -17.64
CA ILE A 137 -4.17 7.67 -18.03
C ILE A 137 -3.82 9.08 -17.52
N CYS A 138 -3.11 9.18 -16.41
CA CYS A 138 -2.71 10.48 -15.85
C CYS A 138 -1.65 11.17 -16.70
N ASN A 139 -0.71 10.42 -17.29
CA ASN A 139 0.39 10.99 -18.06
C ASN A 139 0.13 11.00 -19.56
N PHE A 140 -0.77 10.16 -20.07
CA PHE A 140 -1.05 10.05 -21.50
C PHE A 140 -2.50 10.40 -21.84
N ASP A 141 -3.47 9.56 -21.53
CA ASP A 141 -4.83 9.67 -22.07
C ASP A 141 -5.52 10.99 -21.73
N PHE A 142 -5.61 11.35 -20.45
CA PHE A 142 -6.25 12.60 -20.03
C PHE A 142 -5.58 13.85 -20.60
N PRO A 143 -4.24 14.02 -20.45
CA PRO A 143 -3.57 15.17 -21.04
C PRO A 143 -3.67 15.23 -22.56
N TYR A 144 -3.62 14.07 -23.23
CA TYR A 144 -3.73 13.99 -24.68
C TYR A 144 -5.09 14.46 -25.15
N LEU A 145 -6.18 13.90 -24.61
CA LEU A 145 -7.56 14.25 -24.95
C LEU A 145 -7.83 15.75 -24.72
N LEU A 146 -7.41 16.30 -23.57
CA LEU A 146 -7.59 17.72 -23.26
C LEU A 146 -6.80 18.63 -24.19
N ALA A 147 -5.55 18.30 -24.47
CA ALA A 147 -4.70 19.10 -25.37
C ALA A 147 -5.20 19.03 -26.81
N ARG A 148 -5.61 17.83 -27.27
CA ARG A 148 -6.17 17.62 -28.62
C ARG A 148 -7.46 18.38 -28.83
N ALA A 149 -8.42 18.27 -27.90
CA ALA A 149 -9.68 18.99 -27.97
C ALA A 149 -9.48 20.52 -27.96
N LYS A 150 -8.52 21.00 -27.18
CA LYS A 150 -8.14 22.43 -27.16
C LYS A 150 -7.57 22.86 -28.50
N HIS A 151 -6.69 22.06 -29.11
CA HIS A 151 -6.12 22.33 -30.45
C HIS A 151 -7.22 22.39 -31.51
N LEU A 152 -8.14 21.45 -31.52
CA LEU A 152 -9.29 21.37 -32.41
C LEU A 152 -10.40 22.39 -32.07
N LYS A 153 -10.24 23.18 -31.01
CA LYS A 153 -11.23 24.15 -30.52
C LYS A 153 -12.60 23.56 -30.21
N VAL A 154 -12.63 22.34 -29.65
CA VAL A 154 -13.84 21.65 -29.23
C VAL A 154 -14.33 22.25 -27.92
N ASN A 155 -15.24 23.22 -28.00
CA ASN A 155 -15.76 23.92 -26.83
C ASN A 155 -16.57 23.00 -25.91
N GLY A 156 -16.26 23.04 -24.60
CA GLY A 156 -16.99 22.28 -23.57
C GLY A 156 -16.58 20.81 -23.46
N PHE A 157 -15.59 20.35 -24.23
CA PHE A 157 -15.06 18.99 -24.08
C PHE A 157 -14.48 18.74 -22.68
N ASP A 158 -13.88 19.73 -22.08
CA ASP A 158 -13.23 19.69 -20.76
C ASP A 158 -14.20 19.73 -19.55
N LEU A 159 -15.51 19.65 -19.79
CA LEU A 159 -16.54 19.62 -18.75
C LEU A 159 -16.85 18.18 -18.32
N TRP A 160 -15.88 17.46 -17.76
CA TRP A 160 -16.03 16.05 -17.31
C TRP A 160 -16.46 15.92 -15.87
N THR A 161 -16.52 17.04 -15.14
CA THR A 161 -16.81 17.04 -13.71
C THR A 161 -18.31 16.88 -13.42
N ARG A 162 -18.64 16.43 -12.19
CA ARG A 162 -20.01 16.46 -11.70
C ARG A 162 -20.45 17.86 -11.27
N VAL A 163 -19.51 18.78 -11.07
CA VAL A 163 -19.81 20.18 -10.73
C VAL A 163 -19.95 20.98 -12.01
N LYS A 164 -21.11 21.65 -12.18
CA LYS A 164 -21.38 22.47 -13.36
C LYS A 164 -20.34 23.57 -13.53
N SER A 165 -19.99 23.88 -14.76
CA SER A 165 -19.07 24.96 -15.15
C SER A 165 -17.61 24.80 -14.66
N VAL A 166 -17.26 23.71 -13.99
CA VAL A 166 -15.87 23.41 -13.62
C VAL A 166 -15.21 22.63 -14.73
N ARG A 167 -14.10 23.16 -15.24
CA ARG A 167 -13.32 22.57 -16.33
C ARG A 167 -12.21 21.67 -15.79
N CYS A 168 -11.89 20.62 -16.54
CA CYS A 168 -10.74 19.77 -16.28
C CYS A 168 -9.50 20.35 -16.91
N GLU A 169 -8.40 20.33 -16.20
CA GLU A 169 -7.09 20.74 -16.68
C GLU A 169 -6.03 19.76 -16.21
N ALA A 170 -5.10 19.40 -17.09
CA ALA A 170 -3.95 18.58 -16.78
C ALA A 170 -2.77 19.48 -16.38
N VAL A 171 -2.43 19.47 -15.10
CA VAL A 171 -1.37 20.32 -14.54
C VAL A 171 -0.12 19.47 -14.28
N PRO A 172 1.08 19.92 -14.71
CA PRO A 172 2.34 19.26 -14.38
C PRO A 172 2.52 19.18 -12.86
N THR A 173 2.92 18.02 -12.37
CA THR A 173 3.23 17.78 -10.96
C THR A 173 4.54 17.01 -10.85
N ASN A 174 5.31 17.30 -9.81
CA ASN A 174 6.51 16.54 -9.48
C ASN A 174 6.27 15.72 -8.21
N ILE A 175 6.41 14.41 -8.32
CA ILE A 175 6.32 13.49 -7.19
C ILE A 175 7.74 13.12 -6.77
N SER A 176 8.17 13.65 -5.63
CA SER A 176 9.48 13.34 -5.06
C SER A 176 9.34 12.49 -3.80
N SER A 177 9.95 11.30 -3.79
CA SER A 177 10.03 10.47 -2.58
C SER A 177 11.33 9.66 -2.56
N LYS A 178 11.84 9.34 -1.36
CA LYS A 178 13.03 8.47 -1.21
C LYS A 178 12.81 7.08 -1.81
N GLN A 179 11.58 6.57 -1.83
CA GLN A 179 11.24 5.25 -2.34
C GLN A 179 11.09 5.21 -3.86
N MET A 180 10.52 6.26 -4.46
CA MET A 180 10.16 6.30 -5.89
C MET A 180 11.07 7.21 -6.73
N GLY A 181 11.98 7.96 -6.08
CA GLY A 181 12.76 9.01 -6.72
C GLY A 181 11.93 10.23 -7.11
N ASN A 182 12.49 11.07 -7.98
CA ASN A 182 11.77 12.19 -8.58
C ASN A 182 11.11 11.71 -9.87
N ARG A 183 9.82 11.99 -10.00
CA ARG A 183 9.04 11.66 -11.21
C ARG A 183 8.18 12.85 -11.59
N ASP A 184 8.31 13.23 -12.83
CA ASP A 184 7.38 14.17 -13.45
C ASP A 184 6.09 13.42 -13.80
N SER A 185 4.97 13.99 -13.43
CA SER A 185 3.65 13.45 -13.69
C SER A 185 2.69 14.59 -14.00
N LYS A 186 1.49 14.26 -14.45
CA LYS A 186 0.41 15.21 -14.62
C LYS A 186 -0.75 14.84 -13.72
N ALA A 187 -1.37 15.84 -13.11
CA ALA A 187 -2.59 15.67 -12.34
C ALA A 187 -3.75 16.31 -13.09
N THR A 188 -4.78 15.52 -13.33
CA THR A 188 -6.05 16.02 -13.89
C THR A 188 -7.10 15.96 -12.78
N THR A 189 -7.71 17.09 -12.45
CA THR A 189 -8.74 17.13 -11.41
C THR A 189 -10.13 17.01 -12.05
N ILE A 190 -10.85 15.95 -11.72
CA ILE A 190 -12.23 15.72 -12.16
C ILE A 190 -13.12 15.72 -10.93
N ASN A 191 -13.69 16.88 -10.60
CA ASN A 191 -14.47 17.06 -9.37
C ASN A 191 -15.70 16.15 -9.37
N GLY A 192 -15.88 15.41 -8.25
CA GLY A 192 -16.96 14.46 -8.06
C GLY A 192 -16.70 13.06 -8.63
N ARG A 193 -15.55 12.81 -9.27
CA ARG A 193 -15.14 11.49 -9.77
C ARG A 193 -13.76 11.13 -9.25
N LEU A 194 -13.58 9.87 -8.87
CA LEU A 194 -12.29 9.33 -8.46
C LEU A 194 -11.53 8.85 -9.70
N GLN A 195 -10.22 9.05 -9.70
CA GLN A 195 -9.32 8.55 -10.74
C GLN A 195 -8.37 7.52 -10.14
N LEU A 196 -8.19 6.39 -10.82
CA LEU A 196 -7.29 5.31 -10.44
C LEU A 196 -6.43 4.92 -11.65
N ASP A 197 -5.21 5.43 -11.71
CA ASP A 197 -4.23 5.00 -12.69
C ASP A 197 -3.52 3.73 -12.20
N LEU A 198 -3.81 2.59 -12.85
CA LEU A 198 -3.27 1.29 -12.43
C LEU A 198 -1.75 1.21 -12.58
N LEU A 199 -1.14 1.97 -13.50
CA LEU A 199 0.32 2.06 -13.58
C LEU A 199 0.91 2.67 -12.30
N GLN A 200 0.35 3.78 -11.84
CA GLN A 200 0.83 4.45 -10.63
C GLN A 200 0.61 3.58 -9.38
N LEU A 201 -0.53 2.89 -9.30
CA LEU A 201 -0.83 1.94 -8.23
C LEU A 201 0.17 0.79 -8.18
N VAL A 202 0.40 0.13 -9.31
CA VAL A 202 1.34 -1.00 -9.38
C VAL A 202 2.77 -0.55 -9.07
N GLN A 203 3.19 0.60 -9.57
CA GLN A 203 4.52 1.17 -9.27
C GLN A 203 4.72 1.50 -7.78
N ARG A 204 3.64 1.88 -7.09
CA ARG A 204 3.66 2.22 -5.67
C ARG A 204 3.67 0.99 -4.78
N ASP A 205 2.85 0.00 -5.09
CA ASP A 205 2.55 -1.12 -4.20
C ASP A 205 3.39 -2.37 -4.53
N HIS A 206 3.97 -2.44 -5.75
CA HIS A 206 4.73 -3.59 -6.23
C HIS A 206 6.06 -3.19 -6.86
N GLN A 207 7.10 -3.94 -6.56
CA GLN A 207 8.42 -3.76 -7.17
C GLN A 207 8.59 -4.77 -8.31
N LEU A 208 8.42 -4.29 -9.54
CA LEU A 208 8.54 -5.10 -10.76
C LEU A 208 9.75 -4.65 -11.59
N ARG A 209 10.21 -5.51 -12.49
CA ARG A 209 11.26 -5.19 -13.46
C ARG A 209 10.77 -4.32 -14.61
N SER A 210 9.55 -4.56 -15.03
CA SER A 210 8.87 -3.83 -16.10
C SER A 210 7.46 -3.49 -15.66
N TYR A 211 7.02 -2.29 -16.00
CA TYR A 211 5.69 -1.79 -15.69
C TYR A 211 4.86 -1.55 -16.96
N THR A 212 5.22 -2.17 -18.09
CA THR A 212 4.33 -2.19 -19.25
C THR A 212 3.07 -2.97 -18.93
N LEU A 213 1.92 -2.59 -19.50
CA LEU A 213 0.65 -3.28 -19.24
C LEU A 213 0.76 -4.79 -19.50
N ASN A 214 1.45 -5.19 -20.58
CA ASN A 214 1.68 -6.58 -20.92
C ASN A 214 2.48 -7.33 -19.84
N SER A 215 3.58 -6.74 -19.35
CA SER A 215 4.41 -7.35 -18.29
C SER A 215 3.65 -7.48 -16.96
N VAL A 216 2.85 -6.48 -16.61
CA VAL A 216 2.04 -6.48 -15.38
C VAL A 216 0.91 -7.51 -15.48
N CYS A 217 0.24 -7.60 -16.64
CA CYS A 217 -0.79 -8.63 -16.87
C CYS A 217 -0.22 -10.04 -16.87
N ALA A 218 0.96 -10.26 -17.47
CA ALA A 218 1.64 -11.56 -17.42
C ALA A 218 1.95 -11.96 -15.97
N GLN A 219 2.40 -11.02 -15.14
CA GLN A 219 2.76 -11.28 -13.74
C GLN A 219 1.54 -11.59 -12.86
N PHE A 220 0.45 -10.84 -12.99
CA PHE A 220 -0.68 -10.92 -12.04
C PHE A 220 -1.87 -11.71 -12.59
N LEU A 221 -2.11 -11.66 -13.90
CA LEU A 221 -3.25 -12.31 -14.53
C LEU A 221 -2.88 -13.60 -15.26
N ASN A 222 -1.59 -13.90 -15.44
CA ASN A 222 -1.06 -14.97 -16.32
C ASN A 222 -1.57 -14.83 -17.76
N GLU A 223 -1.79 -13.61 -18.21
CA GLU A 223 -2.22 -13.31 -19.58
C GLU A 223 -1.16 -12.46 -20.28
N GLN A 224 -0.92 -12.83 -21.55
CA GLN A 224 -0.15 -12.01 -22.47
C GLN A 224 -1.09 -11.48 -23.55
N LYS A 225 -0.96 -10.23 -23.90
CA LYS A 225 -1.67 -9.65 -25.04
C LYS A 225 -0.81 -9.77 -26.30
N GLU A 226 -1.46 -9.84 -27.45
CA GLU A 226 -0.81 -9.60 -28.73
C GLU A 226 -0.27 -8.15 -28.72
N ASP A 227 1.00 -7.98 -28.95
CA ASP A 227 1.61 -6.64 -28.94
C ASP A 227 1.47 -6.02 -30.32
N VAL A 228 0.56 -5.05 -30.45
CA VAL A 228 0.46 -4.22 -31.66
C VAL A 228 1.47 -3.10 -31.53
N HIS A 229 2.56 -3.19 -32.29
CA HIS A 229 3.57 -2.15 -32.27
C HIS A 229 2.96 -0.81 -32.73
N HIS A 230 3.29 0.29 -32.05
CA HIS A 230 2.71 1.62 -32.31
C HIS A 230 2.77 2.05 -33.79
N THR A 231 3.78 1.60 -34.56
CA THR A 231 3.88 1.87 -35.99
C THR A 231 2.76 1.23 -36.83
N MET A 232 2.18 0.12 -36.34
CA MET A 232 1.08 -0.57 -37.03
C MET A 232 -0.29 0.11 -36.79
N ILE A 233 -0.44 0.92 -35.74
CA ILE A 233 -1.70 1.57 -35.40
C ILE A 233 -2.20 2.44 -36.55
N THR A 234 -1.34 3.30 -37.06
CA THR A 234 -1.66 4.19 -38.20
C THR A 234 -1.94 3.41 -39.50
N GLU A 235 -1.19 2.32 -39.75
CA GLU A 235 -1.41 1.45 -40.91
C GLU A 235 -2.77 0.74 -40.84
N LEU A 236 -3.13 0.21 -39.67
CA LEU A 236 -4.42 -0.44 -39.43
C LEU A 236 -5.58 0.56 -39.54
N PHE A 237 -5.38 1.79 -39.08
CA PHE A 237 -6.39 2.85 -39.21
C PHE A 237 -6.64 3.25 -40.66
N ASN A 238 -5.58 3.46 -41.44
CA ASN A 238 -5.65 3.87 -42.84
C ASN A 238 -6.10 2.75 -43.80
N GLY A 239 -6.23 1.52 -43.29
CA GLY A 239 -6.66 0.37 -44.09
C GLY A 239 -8.17 0.28 -44.30
N SER A 240 -8.73 -0.90 -44.09
CA SER A 240 -10.15 -1.21 -44.27
C SER A 240 -10.94 -1.11 -42.97
N PRO A 241 -12.29 -1.12 -43.00
CA PRO A 241 -13.11 -1.26 -41.79
C PRO A 241 -12.76 -2.47 -40.94
N GLU A 242 -12.26 -3.56 -41.55
CA GLU A 242 -11.83 -4.77 -40.83
C GLU A 242 -10.48 -4.56 -40.12
N SER A 243 -9.53 -3.82 -40.71
CA SER A 243 -8.28 -3.47 -40.03
C SER A 243 -8.53 -2.52 -38.86
N ARG A 244 -9.46 -1.56 -39.01
CA ARG A 244 -9.91 -0.69 -37.91
C ARG A 244 -10.63 -1.47 -36.80
N ARG A 245 -11.39 -2.52 -37.16
CA ARG A 245 -11.97 -3.46 -36.20
C ARG A 245 -10.88 -4.19 -35.39
N ARG A 246 -9.82 -4.67 -36.02
CA ARG A 246 -8.69 -5.30 -35.33
C ARG A 246 -8.08 -4.37 -34.31
N LEU A 247 -7.88 -3.11 -34.69
CA LEU A 247 -7.38 -2.07 -33.78
C LEU A 247 -8.36 -1.81 -32.62
N ALA A 248 -9.66 -1.73 -32.90
CA ALA A 248 -10.68 -1.52 -31.87
C ALA A 248 -10.76 -2.68 -30.85
N VAL A 249 -10.56 -3.93 -31.29
CA VAL A 249 -10.46 -5.09 -30.38
C VAL A 249 -9.23 -4.97 -29.48
N TYR A 250 -8.12 -4.50 -30.03
CA TYR A 250 -6.91 -4.23 -29.26
C TYR A 250 -7.11 -3.15 -28.19
N CYS A 251 -7.64 -1.99 -28.57
CA CYS A 251 -7.98 -0.88 -27.67
C CYS A 251 -8.98 -1.31 -26.58
N LEU A 252 -10.02 -2.10 -26.94
CA LEU A 252 -10.96 -2.68 -25.97
C LEU A 252 -10.29 -3.61 -24.96
N LYS A 253 -9.28 -4.36 -25.40
CA LYS A 253 -8.54 -5.21 -24.47
C LYS A 253 -7.71 -4.38 -23.51
N ASP A 254 -7.08 -3.31 -23.97
CA ASP A 254 -6.31 -2.37 -23.15
C ASP A 254 -7.20 -1.59 -22.18
N ALA A 255 -8.43 -1.27 -22.57
CA ALA A 255 -9.43 -0.72 -21.66
C ALA A 255 -9.95 -1.75 -20.62
N TYR A 256 -9.99 -3.04 -20.95
CA TYR A 256 -10.51 -4.08 -20.05
C TYR A 256 -9.49 -4.59 -19.02
N LEU A 257 -8.23 -4.70 -19.40
CA LEU A 257 -7.17 -5.25 -18.55
C LEU A 257 -6.96 -4.48 -17.23
N PRO A 258 -7.00 -3.13 -17.18
CA PRO A 258 -6.90 -2.38 -15.93
C PRO A 258 -7.98 -2.75 -14.92
N GLN A 259 -9.19 -3.02 -15.37
CA GLN A 259 -10.28 -3.45 -14.50
C GLN A 259 -10.00 -4.81 -13.87
N ARG A 260 -9.51 -5.78 -14.66
CA ARG A 260 -9.12 -7.10 -14.16
C ARG A 260 -7.94 -7.02 -13.19
N LEU A 261 -6.98 -6.12 -13.44
CA LEU A 261 -5.86 -5.87 -12.52
C LEU A 261 -6.37 -5.26 -11.20
N MET A 262 -7.27 -4.29 -11.26
CA MET A 262 -7.87 -3.67 -10.08
C MET A 262 -8.54 -4.73 -9.19
N ASP A 263 -9.36 -5.62 -9.79
CA ASP A 263 -10.06 -6.69 -9.08
C ASP A 263 -9.07 -7.73 -8.52
N LYS A 264 -8.09 -8.16 -9.32
CA LYS A 264 -7.09 -9.15 -8.92
C LYS A 264 -6.23 -8.70 -7.76
N LEU A 265 -5.89 -7.42 -7.71
CA LEU A 265 -5.07 -6.80 -6.67
C LEU A 265 -5.91 -6.26 -5.51
N SER A 266 -7.24 -6.40 -5.57
CA SER A 266 -8.18 -5.85 -4.58
C SER A 266 -7.91 -4.38 -4.25
N CYS A 267 -7.58 -3.59 -5.27
CA CYS A 267 -7.14 -2.22 -5.09
C CYS A 267 -8.21 -1.37 -4.40
N LEU A 268 -9.46 -1.49 -4.84
CA LEU A 268 -10.56 -0.66 -4.34
C LEU A 268 -10.87 -0.97 -2.87
N GLU A 269 -10.89 -2.26 -2.51
CA GLU A 269 -11.09 -2.72 -1.13
C GLU A 269 -9.97 -2.24 -0.20
N ASN A 270 -8.73 -2.44 -0.62
CA ASN A 270 -7.56 -2.06 0.18
C ASN A 270 -7.53 -0.55 0.46
N TYR A 271 -7.76 0.27 -0.57
CA TYR A 271 -7.77 1.72 -0.41
C TYR A 271 -8.99 2.23 0.34
N THR A 272 -10.17 1.62 0.15
CA THR A 272 -11.38 1.96 0.92
C THR A 272 -11.18 1.68 2.40
N GLU A 273 -10.67 0.50 2.77
CA GLU A 273 -10.39 0.16 4.16
C GLU A 273 -9.29 1.06 4.76
N MET A 274 -8.28 1.42 3.97
CA MET A 274 -7.29 2.40 4.40
C MET A 274 -7.91 3.78 4.67
N ALA A 275 -8.81 4.26 3.80
CA ALA A 275 -9.53 5.52 4.00
C ALA A 275 -10.42 5.48 5.25
N ARG A 276 -11.10 4.35 5.49
CA ARG A 276 -11.93 4.11 6.68
C ARG A 276 -11.13 4.16 7.97
N VAL A 277 -9.99 3.46 8.00
CA VAL A 277 -9.10 3.40 9.17
C VAL A 277 -8.48 4.75 9.47
N THR A 278 -7.97 5.42 8.45
CA THR A 278 -7.20 6.66 8.62
C THR A 278 -8.06 7.93 8.64
N GLY A 279 -9.28 7.85 8.12
CA GLY A 279 -10.22 8.98 8.03
C GLY A 279 -9.81 10.06 7.03
N VAL A 280 -8.99 9.71 6.04
CA VAL A 280 -8.63 10.62 4.94
C VAL A 280 -9.45 10.32 3.69
N PRO A 281 -9.71 11.32 2.82
CA PRO A 281 -10.36 11.10 1.54
C PRO A 281 -9.57 10.10 0.68
N PHE A 282 -10.28 9.30 -0.11
CA PHE A 282 -9.67 8.26 -0.93
C PHE A 282 -8.58 8.81 -1.86
N ASN A 283 -8.81 9.93 -2.52
CA ASN A 283 -7.84 10.57 -3.41
C ASN A 283 -6.54 10.99 -2.69
N PHE A 284 -6.58 11.29 -1.40
CA PHE A 284 -5.36 11.61 -0.63
C PHE A 284 -4.47 10.39 -0.46
N LEU A 285 -5.04 9.19 -0.41
CA LEU A 285 -4.27 7.96 -0.36
C LEU A 285 -3.43 7.75 -1.62
N LEU A 286 -3.89 8.28 -2.75
CA LEU A 286 -3.22 8.19 -4.05
C LEU A 286 -2.19 9.31 -4.26
N SER A 287 -2.53 10.54 -3.87
CA SER A 287 -1.77 11.75 -4.18
C SER A 287 -0.87 12.27 -3.05
N ARG A 288 -1.05 11.80 -1.81
CA ARG A 288 -0.31 12.27 -0.65
C ARG A 288 0.58 11.18 -0.05
N GLY A 289 1.63 11.59 0.67
CA GLY A 289 2.49 10.68 1.42
C GLY A 289 1.80 10.04 2.64
N GLN A 290 2.50 9.14 3.34
CA GLN A 290 1.97 8.43 4.52
C GLN A 290 1.59 9.37 5.68
N GLN A 291 2.22 10.53 5.75
CA GLN A 291 2.05 11.48 6.84
C GLN A 291 0.59 11.94 7.02
N VAL A 292 -0.16 12.17 5.93
CA VAL A 292 -1.55 12.62 6.01
C VAL A 292 -2.45 11.65 6.81
N LYS A 293 -2.17 10.36 6.73
CA LYS A 293 -2.91 9.29 7.42
C LYS A 293 -2.76 9.40 8.94
N PHE A 294 -1.52 9.57 9.38
CA PHE A 294 -1.20 9.75 10.79
C PHE A 294 -1.72 11.07 11.35
N VAL A 295 -1.47 12.17 10.64
CA VAL A 295 -1.90 13.51 11.05
C VAL A 295 -3.42 13.57 11.23
N SER A 296 -4.19 12.95 10.31
CA SER A 296 -5.64 12.85 10.43
C SER A 296 -6.08 12.14 11.72
N GLN A 297 -5.45 11.03 12.07
CA GLN A 297 -5.78 10.29 13.30
C GLN A 297 -5.39 11.08 14.55
N LEU A 298 -4.19 11.67 14.55
CA LEU A 298 -3.70 12.48 15.66
C LEU A 298 -4.59 13.71 15.91
N PHE A 299 -5.00 14.41 14.86
CA PHE A 299 -5.85 15.60 14.97
C PHE A 299 -7.23 15.27 15.54
N ARG A 300 -7.84 14.16 15.09
CA ARG A 300 -9.12 13.69 15.62
C ARG A 300 -9.01 13.34 17.10
N LYS A 301 -7.94 12.63 17.50
CA LYS A 301 -7.73 12.24 18.90
C LYS A 301 -7.42 13.45 19.79
N ALA A 302 -6.67 14.42 19.28
CA ALA A 302 -6.42 15.67 19.97
C ALA A 302 -7.70 16.50 20.15
N LEU A 303 -8.56 16.56 19.13
CA LEU A 303 -9.85 17.25 19.19
C LEU A 303 -10.78 16.61 20.25
N GLU A 304 -10.85 15.28 20.32
CA GLU A 304 -11.60 14.55 21.36
C GLU A 304 -11.16 14.96 22.78
N GLN A 305 -9.87 15.22 22.96
CA GLN A 305 -9.30 15.62 24.24
C GLN A 305 -9.16 17.14 24.42
N LYS A 306 -9.72 17.93 23.48
CA LYS A 306 -9.67 19.41 23.47
C LYS A 306 -8.23 19.95 23.52
N LEU A 307 -7.30 19.29 22.84
CA LEU A 307 -5.90 19.70 22.73
C LEU A 307 -5.67 20.47 21.43
N VAL A 308 -4.88 21.53 21.53
CA VAL A 308 -4.44 22.34 20.39
C VAL A 308 -3.09 21.82 19.90
N ILE A 309 -2.98 21.58 18.60
CA ILE A 309 -1.72 21.16 17.96
C ILE A 309 -1.02 22.41 17.43
N PRO A 310 0.23 22.69 17.86
CA PRO A 310 0.96 23.87 17.40
C PRO A 310 1.40 23.70 15.94
N ASN A 311 1.51 24.80 15.23
CA ASN A 311 2.19 24.83 13.93
C ASN A 311 3.69 25.05 14.21
N LEU A 312 4.47 23.98 14.09
CA LEU A 312 5.90 24.03 14.30
C LEU A 312 6.60 24.45 13.01
N HIS A 313 7.39 25.52 13.07
CA HIS A 313 8.38 25.80 12.02
C HIS A 313 9.56 24.88 12.30
N THR A 314 9.79 23.92 11.42
CA THR A 314 10.94 23.01 11.49
C THR A 314 12.15 23.74 10.91
N ASP A 315 13.04 24.19 11.79
CA ASP A 315 14.40 24.45 11.38
C ASP A 315 15.02 23.09 11.03
N SER A 316 15.51 22.95 9.82
CA SER A 316 16.19 21.75 9.35
C SER A 316 17.57 21.66 10.01
N SER A 317 17.62 21.36 11.31
CA SER A 317 18.87 21.23 12.08
C SER A 317 19.74 20.05 11.63
N GLY A 318 19.24 19.19 10.74
CA GLY A 318 20.00 18.04 10.24
C GLY A 318 20.34 17.01 11.31
N GLU A 319 19.80 17.14 12.53
CA GLU A 319 20.04 16.19 13.60
C GLU A 319 19.61 14.78 13.21
N GLN A 320 20.55 13.85 13.32
CA GLN A 320 20.32 12.42 13.07
C GLN A 320 20.31 11.68 14.40
N TYR A 321 19.47 10.68 14.51
CA TYR A 321 19.46 9.76 15.64
C TYR A 321 19.87 8.35 15.20
N GLU A 322 20.39 7.57 16.13
CA GLU A 322 20.84 6.21 15.87
C GLU A 322 19.64 5.29 15.60
N GLY A 323 19.72 4.53 14.51
CA GLY A 323 18.68 3.60 14.08
C GLY A 323 18.67 2.29 14.89
N ALA A 324 18.02 1.25 14.32
CA ALA A 324 17.98 -0.08 14.89
C ALA A 324 19.35 -0.77 14.86
N THR A 325 19.57 -1.70 15.81
CA THR A 325 20.72 -2.59 15.82
C THR A 325 20.50 -3.76 14.86
N VAL A 326 21.57 -4.14 14.16
CA VAL A 326 21.70 -5.41 13.45
C VAL A 326 22.84 -6.16 14.09
N ILE A 327 22.55 -7.30 14.74
CA ILE A 327 23.55 -8.17 15.35
C ILE A 327 24.48 -8.69 14.24
N GLU A 328 25.80 -8.70 14.49
CA GLU A 328 26.76 -9.25 13.52
C GLU A 328 26.44 -10.72 13.22
N PRO A 329 26.29 -11.09 11.94
CA PRO A 329 25.96 -12.45 11.59
C PRO A 329 27.14 -13.40 11.80
N THR A 330 26.89 -14.52 12.45
CA THR A 330 27.81 -15.66 12.40
C THR A 330 27.61 -16.36 11.07
N ARG A 331 28.40 -15.97 10.05
CA ARG A 331 28.24 -16.42 8.66
C ARG A 331 28.51 -17.92 8.55
N GLY A 332 27.75 -18.60 7.70
CA GLY A 332 27.96 -20.01 7.45
C GLY A 332 26.76 -20.71 6.84
N TYR A 333 26.97 -21.97 6.55
CA TYR A 333 25.94 -22.93 6.20
C TYR A 333 25.54 -23.71 7.46
N TYR A 334 24.28 -23.77 7.75
CA TYR A 334 23.73 -24.45 8.94
C TYR A 334 22.91 -25.66 8.50
N ASP A 335 23.40 -26.86 8.87
CA ASP A 335 22.75 -28.14 8.69
C ASP A 335 21.93 -28.56 9.94
N VAL A 336 21.57 -27.59 10.74
CA VAL A 336 20.72 -27.69 11.92
C VAL A 336 19.60 -26.64 11.85
N PRO A 337 18.43 -26.91 12.42
CA PRO A 337 17.32 -25.96 12.45
C PRO A 337 17.70 -24.64 13.15
N ILE A 338 17.36 -23.52 12.50
CA ILE A 338 17.52 -22.17 13.04
C ILE A 338 16.14 -21.57 13.30
N ALA A 339 15.80 -21.38 14.57
CA ALA A 339 14.52 -20.78 14.95
C ALA A 339 14.54 -19.27 14.80
N THR A 340 13.50 -18.70 14.19
CA THR A 340 13.32 -17.26 14.08
C THR A 340 12.26 -16.80 15.08
N LEU A 341 12.66 -15.89 15.95
CA LEU A 341 11.79 -15.21 16.92
C LEU A 341 11.64 -13.75 16.50
N ASP A 342 10.41 -13.25 16.46
CA ASP A 342 10.07 -11.91 15.95
C ASP A 342 9.20 -11.14 16.95
N PHE A 343 9.49 -9.86 17.15
CA PHE A 343 8.67 -9.02 18.01
C PHE A 343 7.38 -8.58 17.32
N ALA A 344 6.26 -8.87 17.93
CA ALA A 344 4.94 -8.48 17.43
C ALA A 344 4.80 -6.94 17.40
N SER A 345 4.88 -6.33 16.21
CA SER A 345 4.77 -4.88 16.01
C SER A 345 5.70 -4.09 16.95
N LEU A 346 7.01 -4.32 16.86
CA LEU A 346 8.03 -3.83 17.81
C LEU A 346 7.85 -2.36 18.20
N TYR A 347 7.99 -1.41 17.26
CA TYR A 347 7.93 0.02 17.58
C TYR A 347 6.58 0.48 18.10
N PRO A 348 5.43 0.07 17.52
CA PRO A 348 4.13 0.31 18.12
C PRO A 348 4.00 -0.20 19.57
N SER A 349 4.56 -1.38 19.84
CA SER A 349 4.53 -1.97 21.20
C SER A 349 5.42 -1.22 22.19
N ILE A 350 6.60 -0.76 21.76
CA ILE A 350 7.50 0.07 22.57
C ILE A 350 6.81 1.41 22.93
N ILE A 351 6.23 2.09 21.95
CA ILE A 351 5.53 3.37 22.17
C ILE A 351 4.40 3.22 23.19
N GLN A 352 3.65 2.11 23.14
CA GLN A 352 2.60 1.83 24.11
C GLN A 352 3.15 1.48 25.49
N ALA A 353 4.12 0.55 25.56
CA ALA A 353 4.68 0.05 26.82
C ALA A 353 5.36 1.15 27.64
N HIS A 354 6.07 2.05 26.96
CA HIS A 354 6.82 3.13 27.58
C HIS A 354 6.12 4.49 27.51
N ASN A 355 4.88 4.51 27.01
CA ASN A 355 4.04 5.70 26.96
C ASN A 355 4.68 6.89 26.22
N LEU A 356 5.40 6.62 25.13
CA LEU A 356 6.14 7.64 24.37
C LEU A 356 5.18 8.47 23.51
N CYS A 357 5.03 9.76 23.83
CA CYS A 357 4.10 10.63 23.13
C CYS A 357 4.48 12.12 23.28
N TYR A 358 3.97 12.94 22.37
CA TYR A 358 4.05 14.41 22.49
C TYR A 358 3.46 14.92 23.80
N THR A 359 2.38 14.29 24.28
CA THR A 359 1.65 14.70 25.48
C THR A 359 2.23 14.15 26.78
N THR A 360 3.27 13.33 26.69
CA THR A 360 3.92 12.69 27.85
C THR A 360 5.40 13.03 27.97
N LEU A 361 5.97 13.70 26.96
CA LEU A 361 7.35 14.18 26.97
C LEU A 361 7.53 15.26 28.03
N LEU A 362 8.54 15.11 28.88
CA LEU A 362 8.89 16.04 29.97
C LEU A 362 10.18 16.79 29.69
N LYS A 363 10.21 18.05 30.10
CA LYS A 363 11.44 18.82 30.28
C LYS A 363 11.99 18.61 31.69
N LYS A 364 13.30 18.69 31.88
CA LYS A 364 13.95 18.51 33.19
C LYS A 364 13.42 19.47 34.23
N GLU A 365 13.20 20.72 33.85
CA GLU A 365 12.68 21.79 34.73
C GLU A 365 11.26 21.48 35.23
N ALA A 366 10.46 20.74 34.42
CA ALA A 366 9.11 20.36 34.81
C ALA A 366 9.10 19.28 35.90
N VAL A 367 10.13 18.41 35.94
CA VAL A 367 10.25 17.36 36.98
C VAL A 367 10.39 18.01 38.36
N GLU A 368 11.22 19.02 38.47
CA GLU A 368 11.44 19.72 39.74
C GLU A 368 10.23 20.56 40.14
N SER A 369 9.66 21.32 39.21
CA SER A 369 8.51 22.20 39.51
C SER A 369 7.25 21.41 39.89
N LEU A 370 7.03 20.24 39.33
CA LEU A 370 5.90 19.36 39.62
C LEU A 370 6.20 18.31 40.69
N LYS A 371 7.42 18.28 41.23
CA LYS A 371 7.90 17.33 42.27
C LYS A 371 7.63 15.86 41.91
N LEU A 372 7.89 15.51 40.64
CA LEU A 372 7.66 14.17 40.11
C LEU A 372 8.71 13.18 40.61
N LYS A 373 8.30 11.96 40.92
CA LYS A 373 9.18 10.86 41.35
C LYS A 373 9.58 9.98 40.20
N LYS A 374 10.88 9.72 40.07
CA LYS A 374 11.43 8.80 39.07
C LYS A 374 10.85 7.39 39.29
N ASP A 375 10.59 6.68 38.20
CA ASP A 375 10.07 5.30 38.13
C ASP A 375 8.64 5.13 38.69
N GLU A 376 8.05 6.16 39.27
CA GLU A 376 6.65 6.21 39.70
C GLU A 376 5.82 7.11 38.77
N ASP A 377 6.22 8.36 38.62
CA ASP A 377 5.51 9.39 37.86
C ASP A 377 6.09 9.58 36.45
N TYR A 378 7.39 9.36 36.29
CA TYR A 378 8.08 9.43 35.01
C TYR A 378 9.20 8.40 34.89
N VAL A 379 9.56 8.08 33.65
CA VAL A 379 10.67 7.20 33.32
C VAL A 379 11.74 7.95 32.54
N VAL A 380 12.99 7.52 32.68
CA VAL A 380 14.12 7.98 31.88
C VAL A 380 14.40 6.92 30.82
N THR A 381 14.36 7.32 29.56
CA THR A 381 14.64 6.39 28.44
C THR A 381 16.13 6.09 28.33
N PRO A 382 16.54 5.02 27.63
CA PRO A 382 17.97 4.68 27.51
C PRO A 382 18.84 5.77 26.89
N ASN A 383 18.25 6.68 26.09
CA ASN A 383 18.91 7.85 25.51
C ASN A 383 18.78 9.12 26.36
N GLY A 384 18.17 9.06 27.56
CA GLY A 384 18.10 10.15 28.53
C GLY A 384 16.90 11.06 28.44
N ASP A 385 15.95 10.82 27.54
CA ASP A 385 14.69 11.57 27.46
C ASP A 385 13.73 11.16 28.59
N LEU A 386 12.84 12.06 28.97
CA LEU A 386 11.92 11.89 30.09
C LEU A 386 10.48 11.83 29.59
N PHE A 387 9.73 10.80 30.04
CA PHE A 387 8.31 10.67 29.71
C PHE A 387 7.50 10.32 30.97
N VAL A 388 6.32 10.93 31.15
CA VAL A 388 5.43 10.55 32.25
C VAL A 388 4.87 9.15 32.05
N THR A 389 4.64 8.44 33.17
CA THR A 389 3.98 7.13 33.16
C THR A 389 2.49 7.26 32.86
N THR A 390 1.86 6.15 32.51
CA THR A 390 0.41 6.08 32.29
C THR A 390 -0.41 6.42 33.53
N LYS A 391 0.19 6.35 34.74
CA LYS A 391 -0.42 6.77 35.98
C LYS A 391 -0.74 8.27 35.98
N GLN A 392 0.15 9.08 35.41
CA GLN A 392 -0.05 10.53 35.28
C GLN A 392 -0.92 10.88 34.07
N ARG A 393 -0.59 10.32 32.92
CA ARG A 393 -1.31 10.59 31.66
C ARG A 393 -1.04 9.48 30.63
N LYS A 394 -2.09 8.91 30.05
CA LYS A 394 -1.95 8.04 28.87
C LYS A 394 -1.73 8.87 27.61
N GLY A 395 -0.63 8.64 26.91
CA GLY A 395 -0.25 9.37 25.70
C GLY A 395 -1.23 9.13 24.53
N LEU A 396 -1.42 10.16 23.68
CA LEU A 396 -2.28 10.06 22.49
C LEU A 396 -1.80 8.97 21.53
N LEU A 397 -0.49 8.86 21.31
CA LEU A 397 0.09 7.85 20.42
C LEU A 397 -0.17 6.44 20.95
N ALA A 398 -0.03 6.23 22.25
CA ALA A 398 -0.33 4.93 22.88
C ALA A 398 -1.81 4.56 22.70
N GLN A 399 -2.73 5.52 22.84
CA GLN A 399 -4.17 5.30 22.62
C GLN A 399 -4.48 4.94 21.17
N ILE A 400 -3.96 5.71 20.19
CA ILE A 400 -4.14 5.46 18.76
C ILE A 400 -3.62 4.07 18.39
N LEU A 401 -2.43 3.70 18.86
CA LEU A 401 -1.82 2.41 18.56
C LEU A 401 -2.57 1.24 19.18
N GLU A 402 -3.06 1.39 20.41
CA GLU A 402 -3.89 0.39 21.06
C GLU A 402 -5.19 0.12 20.27
N GLU A 403 -5.88 1.18 19.85
CA GLU A 403 -7.09 1.08 19.03
C GLU A 403 -6.80 0.38 17.68
N LEU A 404 -5.73 0.78 16.98
CA LEU A 404 -5.34 0.19 15.70
C LEU A 404 -4.95 -1.28 15.82
N LEU A 405 -4.15 -1.65 16.82
CA LEU A 405 -3.71 -3.05 17.02
C LEU A 405 -4.83 -3.95 17.52
N THR A 406 -5.74 -3.43 18.35
CA THR A 406 -6.94 -4.16 18.78
C THR A 406 -7.87 -4.42 17.60
N ALA A 407 -8.16 -3.40 16.80
CA ALA A 407 -8.95 -3.55 15.58
C ALA A 407 -8.31 -4.53 14.59
N ARG A 408 -6.98 -4.54 14.47
CA ARG A 408 -6.26 -5.50 13.62
C ARG A 408 -6.41 -6.94 14.13
N LYS A 409 -6.28 -7.16 15.41
CA LYS A 409 -6.49 -8.51 16.01
C LYS A 409 -7.89 -9.02 15.71
N GLN A 410 -8.89 -8.14 15.82
CA GLN A 410 -10.28 -8.47 15.51
C GLN A 410 -10.45 -8.80 14.02
N ALA A 411 -9.95 -7.96 13.11
CA ALA A 411 -10.01 -8.21 11.67
C ALA A 411 -9.32 -9.53 11.27
N LYS A 412 -8.20 -9.90 11.91
CA LYS A 412 -7.54 -11.20 11.68
C LYS A 412 -8.37 -12.39 12.17
N ARG A 413 -9.08 -12.26 13.30
CA ARG A 413 -9.98 -13.33 13.80
C ARG A 413 -11.16 -13.53 12.85
N GLU A 414 -11.78 -12.45 12.41
CA GLU A 414 -12.87 -12.49 11.43
C GLU A 414 -12.41 -13.08 10.09
N LEU A 415 -11.23 -12.69 9.61
CA LEU A 415 -10.62 -13.23 8.38
C LEU A 415 -10.39 -14.75 8.46
N ALA A 416 -9.99 -15.27 9.60
CA ALA A 416 -9.69 -16.69 9.78
C ALA A 416 -10.94 -17.58 9.66
N VAL A 417 -12.11 -17.08 10.01
CA VAL A 417 -13.38 -17.82 9.99
C VAL A 417 -14.26 -17.53 8.77
N GLU A 418 -13.99 -16.44 8.06
CA GLU A 418 -14.78 -16.02 6.91
C GLU A 418 -14.61 -17.01 5.75
N LYS A 419 -15.71 -17.35 5.06
CA LYS A 419 -15.73 -18.28 3.92
C LYS A 419 -15.94 -17.58 2.58
N ASP A 420 -16.63 -16.44 2.59
CA ASP A 420 -16.90 -15.67 1.39
C ASP A 420 -15.60 -15.04 0.86
N PRO A 421 -15.15 -15.35 -0.37
CA PRO A 421 -13.92 -14.81 -0.94
C PRO A 421 -13.88 -13.28 -1.00
N PHE A 422 -15.02 -12.65 -1.26
CA PHE A 422 -15.14 -11.20 -1.32
C PHE A 422 -14.95 -10.57 0.06
N LYS A 423 -15.66 -11.06 1.08
CA LYS A 423 -15.48 -10.59 2.46
C LYS A 423 -14.08 -10.85 2.99
N LYS A 424 -13.45 -11.98 2.59
CA LYS A 424 -12.03 -12.24 2.88
C LYS A 424 -11.12 -11.18 2.32
N ALA A 425 -11.32 -10.74 1.07
CA ALA A 425 -10.53 -9.69 0.45
C ALA A 425 -10.66 -8.36 1.23
N VAL A 426 -11.88 -7.96 1.58
CA VAL A 426 -12.14 -6.75 2.39
C VAL A 426 -11.48 -6.84 3.77
N LEU A 427 -11.64 -7.95 4.49
CA LEU A 427 -11.03 -8.14 5.81
C LEU A 427 -9.51 -8.18 5.75
N ASN A 428 -8.94 -8.79 4.70
CA ASN A 428 -7.50 -8.77 4.47
C ASN A 428 -6.99 -7.35 4.19
N GLY A 429 -7.68 -6.60 3.35
CA GLY A 429 -7.40 -5.18 3.11
C GLY A 429 -7.44 -4.37 4.40
N ARG A 430 -8.45 -4.58 5.24
CA ARG A 430 -8.61 -3.91 6.53
C ARG A 430 -7.46 -4.22 7.49
N GLN A 431 -7.07 -5.49 7.68
CA GLN A 431 -5.96 -5.83 8.56
C GLN A 431 -4.61 -5.30 8.07
N LEU A 432 -4.39 -5.25 6.74
CA LEU A 432 -3.20 -4.65 6.14
C LEU A 432 -3.17 -3.13 6.35
N ALA A 433 -4.28 -2.45 6.14
CA ALA A 433 -4.43 -1.02 6.38
C ALA A 433 -4.09 -0.65 7.84
N LEU A 434 -4.62 -1.42 8.78
CA LEU A 434 -4.35 -1.26 10.22
C LEU A 434 -2.87 -1.50 10.56
N LYS A 435 -2.22 -2.50 9.93
CA LYS A 435 -0.78 -2.77 10.08
C LYS A 435 0.05 -1.58 9.60
N ILE A 436 -0.23 -1.10 8.38
CA ILE A 436 0.52 0.01 7.77
C ILE A 436 0.33 1.29 8.58
N SER A 437 -0.91 1.58 9.02
CA SER A 437 -1.21 2.76 9.82
C SER A 437 -0.46 2.74 11.17
N ALA A 438 -0.45 1.62 11.88
CA ALA A 438 0.27 1.49 13.14
C ALA A 438 1.79 1.64 12.97
N ASN A 439 2.38 1.03 11.95
CA ASN A 439 3.82 1.14 11.69
C ASN A 439 4.24 2.54 11.21
N SER A 440 3.33 3.30 10.60
CA SER A 440 3.60 4.67 10.13
C SER A 440 3.76 5.68 11.27
N VAL A 441 3.22 5.41 12.45
CA VAL A 441 3.30 6.33 13.61
C VAL A 441 4.74 6.63 13.99
N TYR A 442 5.57 5.60 14.16
CA TYR A 442 7.00 5.77 14.46
C TYR A 442 7.74 6.53 13.35
N GLY A 443 7.56 6.08 12.08
CA GLY A 443 8.28 6.67 10.94
C GLY A 443 8.04 8.17 10.75
N LEU A 444 6.94 8.68 11.26
CA LEU A 444 6.56 10.10 11.13
C LEU A 444 7.05 10.97 12.28
N THR A 445 7.22 10.41 13.48
CA THR A 445 7.82 11.13 14.61
C THR A 445 9.31 11.39 14.38
N GLY A 446 10.00 10.51 13.64
CA GLY A 446 11.40 10.65 13.26
C GLY A 446 11.68 11.40 11.95
N ALA A 447 10.64 11.79 11.20
CA ALA A 447 10.80 12.47 9.93
C ALA A 447 11.17 13.94 10.13
N THR A 448 12.38 14.33 9.72
CA THR A 448 12.86 15.73 9.80
C THR A 448 12.04 16.69 8.94
N ILE A 449 11.45 16.20 7.87
CA ILE A 449 10.53 16.93 6.97
C ILE A 449 9.10 16.51 7.31
N GLY A 450 8.54 16.98 8.41
CA GLY A 450 7.20 16.62 8.86
C GLY A 450 6.46 17.79 9.49
N LYS A 451 5.15 17.62 9.66
CA LYS A 451 4.34 18.63 10.37
C LYS A 451 4.60 18.64 11.89
N LEU A 452 5.02 17.49 12.45
CA LEU A 452 5.20 17.30 13.89
C LEU A 452 6.38 16.35 14.15
N PRO A 453 7.62 16.69 13.77
CA PRO A 453 8.78 15.89 14.12
C PRO A 453 9.00 15.93 15.63
N CYS A 454 9.37 14.80 16.23
CA CYS A 454 9.71 14.69 17.63
C CYS A 454 10.86 13.70 17.81
N LEU A 455 12.07 14.20 17.74
CA LEU A 455 13.29 13.40 17.87
C LEU A 455 13.31 12.57 19.17
N PRO A 456 12.94 13.10 20.35
CA PRO A 456 12.89 12.32 21.59
C PRO A 456 12.03 11.06 21.51
N ILE A 457 10.89 11.10 20.81
CA ILE A 457 10.02 9.91 20.64
C ILE A 457 10.72 8.89 19.75
N ALA A 458 11.28 9.33 18.62
CA ALA A 458 11.90 8.46 17.64
C ALA A 458 13.18 7.80 18.19
N SER A 459 14.07 8.59 18.78
CA SER A 459 15.34 8.13 19.37
C SER A 459 15.11 7.21 20.56
N SER A 460 14.15 7.51 21.43
CA SER A 460 13.79 6.63 22.55
C SER A 460 13.21 5.31 22.06
N THR A 461 12.36 5.33 21.01
CA THR A 461 11.79 4.10 20.44
C THR A 461 12.88 3.16 19.90
N THR A 462 13.84 3.67 19.14
CA THR A 462 14.95 2.85 18.62
C THR A 462 15.90 2.41 19.72
N SER A 463 16.16 3.24 20.71
CA SER A 463 17.02 2.92 21.84
C SER A 463 16.44 1.76 22.69
N TYR A 464 15.15 1.77 22.97
CA TYR A 464 14.48 0.64 23.59
C TYR A 464 14.54 -0.61 22.69
N GLY A 465 14.34 -0.46 21.38
CA GLY A 465 14.44 -1.58 20.43
C GLY A 465 15.83 -2.25 20.47
N ARG A 466 16.89 -1.46 20.50
CA ARG A 466 18.27 -1.98 20.66
C ARG A 466 18.45 -2.76 21.96
N GLN A 467 18.06 -2.17 23.09
CA GLN A 467 18.12 -2.86 24.38
C GLN A 467 17.32 -4.16 24.40
N MET A 468 16.17 -4.21 23.76
CA MET A 468 15.34 -5.41 23.72
C MET A 468 15.99 -6.54 22.92
N ILE A 469 16.62 -6.24 21.79
CA ILE A 469 17.34 -7.23 20.99
C ILE A 469 18.55 -7.79 21.77
N GLU A 470 19.34 -6.93 22.41
CA GLU A 470 20.48 -7.34 23.24
C GLU A 470 20.01 -8.20 24.41
N LYS A 471 19.01 -7.74 25.15
CA LYS A 471 18.43 -8.50 26.27
C LYS A 471 17.86 -9.86 25.81
N THR A 472 17.21 -9.92 24.66
CA THR A 472 16.72 -11.19 24.10
C THR A 472 17.85 -12.17 23.84
N LYS A 473 18.96 -11.70 23.27
CA LYS A 473 20.16 -12.52 23.07
C LYS A 473 20.68 -13.06 24.40
N ASP A 474 20.89 -12.19 25.38
CA ASP A 474 21.44 -12.57 26.68
C ASP A 474 20.53 -13.56 27.43
N GLU A 475 19.23 -13.34 27.43
CA GLU A 475 18.25 -14.23 28.09
C GLU A 475 18.18 -15.61 27.41
N VAL A 476 18.25 -15.68 26.08
CA VAL A 476 18.26 -16.95 25.35
C VAL A 476 19.57 -17.71 25.59
N GLU A 477 20.71 -17.06 25.38
CA GLU A 477 22.02 -17.70 25.52
C GLU A 477 22.35 -18.10 26.96
N SER A 478 21.81 -17.41 27.97
CA SER A 478 21.99 -17.76 29.39
C SER A 478 21.09 -18.88 29.87
N LYS A 479 19.87 -18.98 29.36
CA LYS A 479 18.89 -20.00 29.79
C LYS A 479 19.12 -21.35 29.12
N TYR A 480 19.27 -21.35 27.78
CA TYR A 480 19.34 -22.57 26.98
C TYR A 480 20.77 -23.07 26.85
N THR A 481 21.30 -23.63 27.94
CA THR A 481 22.67 -24.15 28.04
C THR A 481 22.68 -25.59 28.54
N ILE A 482 23.75 -26.30 28.23
CA ILE A 482 23.99 -27.65 28.77
C ILE A 482 24.00 -27.64 30.31
N ALA A 483 24.56 -26.60 30.91
CA ALA A 483 24.59 -26.41 32.35
C ALA A 483 23.19 -26.33 32.99
N ASN A 484 22.21 -25.85 32.24
CA ASN A 484 20.80 -25.75 32.66
C ASN A 484 19.95 -26.98 32.26
N GLY A 485 20.59 -28.06 31.75
CA GLY A 485 19.93 -29.33 31.45
C GLY A 485 19.41 -29.46 30.01
N TYR A 486 19.81 -28.55 29.10
CA TYR A 486 19.50 -28.66 27.67
C TYR A 486 20.57 -29.49 26.95
N SER A 487 20.20 -30.03 25.78
CA SER A 487 21.10 -30.90 24.99
C SER A 487 22.30 -30.14 24.38
N HIS A 488 22.16 -28.84 24.14
CA HIS A 488 23.18 -28.00 23.53
C HIS A 488 23.10 -26.59 24.11
N ASP A 489 24.18 -25.82 23.93
CA ASP A 489 24.18 -24.39 24.23
C ASP A 489 23.56 -23.63 23.05
N ALA A 490 22.54 -22.82 23.32
CA ALA A 490 21.92 -21.99 22.33
C ALA A 490 22.82 -20.80 21.96
N GLN A 491 22.79 -20.42 20.69
CA GLN A 491 23.52 -19.29 20.17
C GLN A 491 22.61 -18.43 19.30
N VAL A 492 22.57 -17.12 19.52
CA VAL A 492 21.95 -16.16 18.62
C VAL A 492 22.94 -15.84 17.50
N ILE A 493 22.70 -16.40 16.32
CA ILE A 493 23.63 -16.28 15.17
C ILE A 493 23.42 -15.03 14.34
N TYR A 494 22.25 -14.38 14.45
CA TYR A 494 21.89 -13.17 13.74
C TYR A 494 20.67 -12.51 14.37
N GLY A 495 20.54 -11.20 14.20
CA GLY A 495 19.37 -10.42 14.59
C GLY A 495 19.26 -9.15 13.77
N ASP A 496 18.04 -8.79 13.38
CA ASP A 496 17.78 -7.61 12.53
C ASP A 496 16.53 -6.87 13.01
N THR A 497 16.72 -5.74 13.63
CA THR A 497 15.69 -4.80 14.06
C THR A 497 14.68 -5.37 15.06
N ASP A 498 13.85 -6.33 14.65
CA ASP A 498 12.74 -6.91 15.41
C ASP A 498 12.77 -8.43 15.49
N SER A 499 13.77 -9.07 14.90
CA SER A 499 13.91 -10.52 14.87
C SER A 499 15.27 -11.00 15.33
N VAL A 500 15.31 -12.18 15.94
CA VAL A 500 16.52 -12.92 16.29
C VAL A 500 16.45 -14.33 15.73
N MET A 501 17.58 -14.82 15.27
CA MET A 501 17.77 -16.17 14.74
C MET A 501 18.62 -16.97 15.71
N VAL A 502 18.02 -18.04 16.24
CA VAL A 502 18.61 -18.85 17.32
C VAL A 502 18.94 -20.24 16.81
N LYS A 503 20.17 -20.64 17.00
CA LYS A 503 20.66 -21.99 16.84
C LYS A 503 20.56 -22.70 18.20
N PHE A 504 19.61 -23.62 18.38
CA PHE A 504 19.51 -24.45 19.59
C PHE A 504 20.43 -25.67 19.57
N GLY A 505 20.98 -26.04 18.40
CA GLY A 505 21.95 -27.14 18.24
C GLY A 505 21.33 -28.50 17.96
N THR A 506 20.05 -28.71 18.23
CA THR A 506 19.35 -29.96 17.88
C THR A 506 19.19 -30.10 16.35
N LYS A 507 19.22 -31.36 15.86
CA LYS A 507 18.89 -31.71 14.48
C LYS A 507 17.40 -32.01 14.28
N ASP A 508 16.64 -32.18 15.36
CA ASP A 508 15.21 -32.43 15.33
C ASP A 508 14.46 -31.10 15.11
N LEU A 509 13.72 -31.03 14.00
CA LEU A 509 12.95 -29.86 13.62
C LEU A 509 11.80 -29.57 14.59
N ALA A 510 11.10 -30.61 15.06
CA ALA A 510 9.99 -30.46 16.00
C ALA A 510 10.49 -29.99 17.39
N GLU A 511 11.64 -30.51 17.84
CA GLU A 511 12.28 -30.02 19.06
C GLU A 511 12.72 -28.56 18.93
N ALA A 512 13.33 -28.17 17.81
CA ALA A 512 13.72 -26.79 17.56
C ALA A 512 12.53 -25.83 17.54
N MET A 513 11.40 -26.22 16.97
CA MET A 513 10.17 -25.43 16.99
C MET A 513 9.64 -25.26 18.43
N LYS A 514 9.60 -26.34 19.21
CA LYS A 514 9.15 -26.32 20.61
C LYS A 514 10.06 -25.42 21.47
N LEU A 515 11.38 -25.53 21.32
CA LEU A 515 12.34 -24.65 22.00
C LEU A 515 12.17 -23.19 21.58
N GLY A 516 11.89 -22.93 20.31
CA GLY A 516 11.59 -21.58 19.80
C GLY A 516 10.33 -20.97 20.44
N GLU A 517 9.24 -21.74 20.54
CA GLU A 517 7.99 -21.31 21.22
C GLU A 517 8.22 -21.05 22.71
N GLU A 518 8.94 -21.96 23.40
CA GLU A 518 9.30 -21.80 24.79
C GLU A 518 10.17 -20.56 25.03
N ALA A 519 11.19 -20.35 24.20
CA ALA A 519 12.06 -19.17 24.27
C ALA A 519 11.29 -17.88 24.05
N ALA A 520 10.39 -17.83 23.05
CA ALA A 520 9.55 -16.69 22.78
C ALA A 520 8.66 -16.33 23.98
N ALA A 521 8.02 -17.32 24.60
CA ALA A 521 7.19 -17.12 25.78
C ALA A 521 8.02 -16.66 27.01
N PHE A 522 9.18 -17.29 27.22
CA PHE A 522 10.08 -16.95 28.33
C PHE A 522 10.59 -15.52 28.22
N VAL A 523 11.12 -15.13 27.05
CA VAL A 523 11.65 -13.78 26.84
C VAL A 523 10.55 -12.73 26.89
N SER A 524 9.35 -13.04 26.37
CA SER A 524 8.19 -12.14 26.47
C SER A 524 7.84 -11.81 27.93
N SER A 525 8.04 -12.73 28.85
CA SER A 525 7.78 -12.50 30.28
C SER A 525 8.72 -11.49 30.93
N LYS A 526 9.84 -11.18 30.30
CA LYS A 526 10.86 -10.21 30.76
C LYS A 526 10.60 -8.78 30.30
N PHE A 527 9.57 -8.58 29.46
CA PHE A 527 9.22 -7.27 28.93
C PHE A 527 7.87 -6.78 29.42
N ILE A 528 7.72 -5.45 29.42
CA ILE A 528 6.45 -4.78 29.76
C ILE A 528 5.42 -5.03 28.66
N LYS A 529 4.19 -5.39 29.03
CA LYS A 529 3.09 -5.53 28.07
C LYS A 529 2.80 -4.15 27.40
N PRO A 530 2.48 -4.10 26.10
CA PRO A 530 2.11 -5.20 25.20
C PRO A 530 3.29 -5.84 24.42
N ILE A 531 4.54 -5.59 24.79
CA ILE A 531 5.71 -6.14 24.10
C ILE A 531 5.66 -7.67 24.18
N LYS A 532 5.74 -8.31 23.02
CA LYS A 532 5.66 -9.77 22.89
C LYS A 532 6.60 -10.26 21.81
N LEU A 533 7.45 -11.21 22.15
CA LEU A 533 8.23 -11.99 21.19
C LEU A 533 7.41 -13.21 20.77
N GLU A 534 7.39 -13.54 19.49
CA GLU A 534 6.65 -14.68 18.94
C GLU A 534 7.60 -15.57 18.15
N PHE A 535 7.39 -16.89 18.24
CA PHE A 535 8.01 -17.84 17.33
C PHE A 535 7.34 -17.68 15.95
N GLU A 536 8.14 -17.49 14.91
CA GLU A 536 7.61 -17.28 13.56
C GLU A 536 7.79 -18.52 12.68
N LYS A 537 9.01 -19.06 12.65
CA LYS A 537 9.40 -20.13 11.72
C LYS A 537 10.75 -20.74 12.12
N VAL A 538 11.08 -21.83 11.41
CA VAL A 538 12.44 -22.38 11.40
C VAL A 538 12.98 -22.33 9.98
N TYR A 539 14.27 -22.01 9.84
CA TYR A 539 15.04 -22.23 8.62
C TYR A 539 15.87 -23.51 8.74
N PHE A 540 15.72 -24.43 7.79
CA PHE A 540 16.48 -25.69 7.77
C PHE A 540 16.49 -26.34 6.37
N PRO A 541 17.66 -26.48 5.69
CA PRO A 541 18.95 -25.83 5.99
C PRO A 541 18.90 -24.29 5.86
N TYR A 542 19.96 -23.64 6.36
CA TYR A 542 20.06 -22.19 6.35
C TYR A 542 21.46 -21.73 5.94
N LEU A 543 21.52 -20.80 4.98
CA LEU A 543 22.75 -20.18 4.49
C LEU A 543 22.74 -18.68 4.85
N LEU A 544 23.60 -18.28 5.80
CA LEU A 544 23.77 -16.90 6.22
C LEU A 544 25.05 -16.32 5.63
N ILE A 545 24.89 -15.45 4.63
CA ILE A 545 26.02 -14.88 3.87
C ILE A 545 26.50 -13.59 4.54
N ASN A 546 25.57 -12.69 4.88
CA ASN A 546 25.87 -11.39 5.48
C ASN A 546 24.61 -10.76 6.10
N LYS A 547 24.76 -9.58 6.72
CA LYS A 547 23.62 -8.74 7.15
C LYS A 547 22.61 -8.61 6.03
N LYS A 548 21.35 -8.95 6.30
CA LYS A 548 20.22 -8.85 5.34
C LYS A 548 20.39 -9.69 4.05
N ARG A 549 21.34 -10.64 4.03
CA ARG A 549 21.62 -11.53 2.89
C ARG A 549 21.71 -12.98 3.33
N TYR A 550 20.62 -13.73 3.12
CA TYR A 550 20.54 -15.14 3.52
C TYR A 550 19.47 -15.90 2.71
N ALA A 551 19.58 -17.22 2.73
CA ALA A 551 18.61 -18.14 2.13
C ALA A 551 18.39 -19.35 3.04
N GLY A 552 17.20 -19.95 2.99
CA GLY A 552 16.89 -21.15 3.74
C GLY A 552 15.56 -21.78 3.33
N LEU A 553 15.38 -23.03 3.67
CA LEU A 553 14.05 -23.64 3.59
C LEU A 553 13.22 -23.21 4.79
N TYR A 554 12.06 -22.67 4.50
CA TYR A 554 11.13 -22.09 5.46
C TYR A 554 10.16 -23.17 5.96
N TRP A 555 10.08 -23.38 7.26
CA TRP A 555 9.23 -24.37 7.90
C TRP A 555 8.34 -23.72 8.96
N THR A 556 7.04 -23.95 8.85
CA THR A 556 6.05 -23.66 9.90
C THR A 556 5.46 -24.93 10.50
N ASN A 557 5.67 -26.07 9.84
CA ASN A 557 5.24 -27.39 10.26
C ASN A 557 6.43 -28.36 10.14
N PRO A 558 6.66 -29.30 11.08
CA PRO A 558 7.81 -30.21 11.01
C PRO A 558 7.75 -31.24 9.86
N ASP A 559 6.58 -31.47 9.26
CA ASP A 559 6.41 -32.51 8.26
C ASP A 559 6.87 -32.12 6.86
N LYS A 560 6.76 -30.84 6.48
CA LYS A 560 7.09 -30.35 5.16
C LYS A 560 7.48 -28.88 5.18
N TYR A 561 8.52 -28.51 4.42
CA TYR A 561 8.85 -27.11 4.23
C TYR A 561 7.80 -26.40 3.34
N ASP A 562 7.54 -25.15 3.65
CA ASP A 562 6.56 -24.33 2.93
C ASP A 562 7.13 -23.81 1.61
N LYS A 563 8.37 -23.32 1.65
CA LYS A 563 9.06 -22.72 0.49
C LYS A 563 10.56 -22.55 0.74
N MET A 564 11.32 -22.32 -0.33
CA MET A 564 12.64 -21.72 -0.24
C MET A 564 12.49 -20.20 -0.11
N ASP A 565 13.01 -19.61 0.97
CA ASP A 565 12.99 -18.18 1.23
C ASP A 565 14.37 -17.58 1.05
N THR A 566 14.45 -16.44 0.35
CA THR A 566 15.70 -15.72 0.08
C THR A 566 15.55 -14.24 0.44
N LYS A 567 16.51 -13.67 1.11
CA LYS A 567 16.52 -12.25 1.51
C LYS A 567 17.80 -11.58 1.02
N GLY A 568 17.64 -10.46 0.33
CA GLY A 568 18.74 -9.61 -0.11
C GLY A 568 19.71 -10.25 -1.10
N ILE A 569 19.42 -11.46 -1.60
CA ILE A 569 20.21 -12.20 -2.58
C ILE A 569 19.81 -11.79 -3.99
N GLU A 570 20.67 -12.02 -4.96
CA GLU A 570 20.52 -11.62 -6.35
C GLU A 570 19.26 -12.19 -7.01
N THR A 571 18.73 -13.32 -6.54
CA THR A 571 17.48 -13.94 -7.02
C THR A 571 16.26 -13.05 -6.85
N VAL A 572 16.21 -12.21 -5.81
CA VAL A 572 15.09 -11.31 -5.49
C VAL A 572 15.40 -9.84 -5.80
N ARG A 573 16.62 -9.52 -6.17
CA ARG A 573 17.04 -8.15 -6.51
C ARG A 573 16.78 -7.85 -7.98
N ARG A 574 16.06 -6.78 -8.26
CA ARG A 574 15.69 -6.35 -9.62
C ARG A 574 16.83 -5.75 -10.45
N ASP A 575 17.96 -5.41 -9.81
CA ASP A 575 19.15 -4.86 -10.43
C ASP A 575 20.06 -5.92 -11.07
N ASN A 576 19.69 -7.21 -10.98
CA ASN A 576 20.41 -8.32 -11.58
C ASN A 576 19.72 -8.86 -12.83
N CYS A 577 20.51 -9.28 -13.83
CA CYS A 577 19.96 -9.89 -15.04
C CYS A 577 19.40 -11.30 -14.75
N ARG A 578 18.56 -11.78 -15.67
CA ARG A 578 17.86 -13.06 -15.52
C ARG A 578 18.82 -14.26 -15.44
N LEU A 579 19.94 -14.19 -16.17
CA LEU A 579 20.96 -15.25 -16.13
C LEU A 579 21.53 -15.40 -14.71
N VAL A 580 21.97 -14.30 -14.09
CA VAL A 580 22.51 -14.31 -12.71
C VAL A 580 21.48 -14.87 -11.73
N GLN A 581 20.23 -14.44 -11.85
CA GLN A 581 19.18 -14.94 -10.96
C GLN A 581 18.93 -16.44 -11.11
N ASN A 582 18.86 -16.94 -12.35
CA ASN A 582 18.64 -18.35 -12.62
C ASN A 582 19.79 -19.22 -12.13
N VAL A 583 21.04 -18.79 -12.37
CA VAL A 583 22.22 -19.51 -11.88
C VAL A 583 22.22 -19.57 -10.35
N ILE A 584 22.03 -18.44 -9.67
CA ILE A 584 22.03 -18.40 -8.20
C ILE A 584 20.82 -19.18 -7.63
N GLU A 585 19.66 -19.12 -8.26
CA GLU A 585 18.50 -19.94 -7.84
C GLU A 585 18.80 -21.43 -7.97
N THR A 586 19.42 -21.86 -9.06
CA THR A 586 19.82 -23.25 -9.27
C THR A 586 20.82 -23.70 -8.21
N VAL A 587 21.87 -22.91 -7.97
CA VAL A 587 22.87 -23.19 -6.94
C VAL A 587 22.24 -23.28 -5.55
N LEU A 588 21.35 -22.35 -5.21
CA LEU A 588 20.64 -22.38 -3.91
C LEU A 588 19.75 -23.61 -3.78
N ARG A 589 19.08 -24.05 -4.84
CA ARG A 589 18.28 -25.29 -4.83
C ARG A 589 19.17 -26.52 -4.57
N MET A 590 20.29 -26.62 -5.29
CA MET A 590 21.25 -27.71 -5.09
C MET A 590 21.76 -27.74 -3.64
N ILE A 591 22.14 -26.60 -3.08
CA ILE A 591 22.65 -26.52 -1.69
C ILE A 591 21.56 -26.81 -0.65
N LEU A 592 20.38 -26.20 -0.78
CA LEU A 592 19.36 -26.21 0.29
C LEU A 592 18.35 -27.35 0.16
N ILE A 593 17.98 -27.76 -1.07
CA ILE A 593 17.01 -28.82 -1.31
C ILE A 593 17.69 -30.15 -1.53
N ASP A 594 18.60 -30.20 -2.49
CA ASP A 594 19.27 -31.44 -2.88
C ASP A 594 20.43 -31.80 -1.95
N GLN A 595 20.91 -30.83 -1.14
CA GLN A 595 22.05 -30.93 -0.24
C GLN A 595 23.36 -31.35 -0.96
N ASP A 596 23.45 -31.06 -2.25
CA ASP A 596 24.59 -31.31 -3.10
C ASP A 596 25.48 -30.07 -3.22
N VAL A 597 26.33 -29.88 -2.22
CA VAL A 597 27.26 -28.74 -2.18
C VAL A 597 28.37 -28.90 -3.24
N GLN A 598 28.77 -30.14 -3.56
CA GLN A 598 29.81 -30.41 -4.53
C GLN A 598 29.33 -30.13 -5.96
N GLY A 599 28.17 -30.63 -6.34
CA GLY A 599 27.58 -30.32 -7.64
C GLY A 599 27.23 -28.84 -7.82
N ALA A 600 26.97 -28.12 -6.74
CA ALA A 600 26.75 -26.67 -6.78
C ALA A 600 28.04 -25.86 -7.02
N GLN A 601 29.21 -26.45 -6.78
CA GLN A 601 30.54 -25.83 -7.06
C GLN A 601 30.98 -26.02 -8.50
N GLU A 602 30.58 -27.11 -9.15
CA GLU A 602 30.83 -27.41 -10.57
C GLU A 602 29.88 -26.59 -11.46
#